data_a0c45d0aa1e8292521ac987a6e1a43c6
#
_entry.id   a0c45d0aa1e8292521ac987a6e1a43c6
#
_cell.length_a   1.000
_cell.length_b   1.000
_cell.length_c   1.000
_cell.angle_alpha   90.00
_cell.angle_beta   90.00
_cell.angle_gamma   90.00
#
_symmetry.space_group_name_H-M   'P 1'
#
loop_
_entity.id
_entity.type
_entity.pdbx_description
1 polymer ?
#
loop_
_entity_poly.entity_id
_entity_poly.type
_entity_poly.pdbx_seq_one_letter_code
_entity_poly.pdbx_strand_id
1 'polypeptide(L)'
;MELRNKTGVSGFLLMEVTEDPKLQSLVFSLFLSMYLVTVLGNLLIILAINYDPHLHTPMYFFLSNLSFTDICLSTTTIPKMLMNIHTRNQSITYAGCLTQVCFVLVFASLDSCILSAMAYDRYVAICHPLRYTVVMNSRLCCLLILLSLFTSIVDALLHSLMLLQLSFCTDLEIPLFFCEVVQVIKLACSDTLINKILIYFASSILGGIPVCGIVFSYIQIVSSVLRIASVSGKYKAFSTCVSHLSIVSLFYGTAFGVYVSSTFSNSSRNTAVLSMMYTVVPQMMNPFIYSLRNRDVKGALRKLVSI
;
A
#
# COMPACT_ATOMS: atom_id res chain seq x y z
N MET A 1 -18.89 -12.94 19.61
CA MET A 1 -19.57 -13.70 18.54
C MET A 1 -18.49 -14.52 17.83
N GLU A 2 -18.30 -15.79 18.19
CA GLU A 2 -17.33 -16.66 17.52
C GLU A 2 -17.82 -16.91 16.11
N LEU A 3 -17.06 -16.40 15.13
CA LEU A 3 -17.23 -16.76 13.72
C LEU A 3 -16.81 -18.23 13.57
N ARG A 4 -17.77 -19.13 13.73
CA ARG A 4 -17.60 -20.57 13.54
C ARG A 4 -17.41 -20.82 12.04
N ASN A 5 -16.18 -21.10 11.61
CA ASN A 5 -15.97 -21.67 10.28
C ASN A 5 -16.57 -23.11 10.24
N LYS A 6 -16.87 -23.60 9.04
CA LYS A 6 -17.52 -24.93 8.86
C LYS A 6 -16.68 -26.10 9.36
N THR A 7 -15.40 -25.92 9.65
CA THR A 7 -14.43 -26.96 10.04
C THR A 7 -13.96 -26.85 11.49
N GLY A 8 -14.37 -25.81 12.24
CA GLY A 8 -13.96 -25.62 13.63
C GLY A 8 -12.48 -25.22 13.80
N VAL A 9 -11.79 -24.74 12.74
CA VAL A 9 -10.40 -24.29 12.81
C VAL A 9 -10.31 -23.03 13.68
N SER A 10 -9.48 -23.07 14.72
CA SER A 10 -9.32 -21.98 15.68
C SER A 10 -8.39 -20.87 15.16
N GLY A 11 -7.46 -21.18 14.26
CA GLY A 11 -6.50 -20.22 13.71
C GLY A 11 -5.51 -20.84 12.75
N PHE A 12 -4.53 -20.02 12.36
CA PHE A 12 -3.45 -20.36 11.43
C PHE A 12 -2.09 -20.16 12.10
N LEU A 13 -1.06 -20.74 11.50
CA LEU A 13 0.34 -20.53 11.86
C LEU A 13 1.00 -19.67 10.79
N LEU A 14 1.60 -18.57 11.18
CA LEU A 14 2.38 -17.71 10.28
C LEU A 14 3.82 -18.21 10.20
N MET A 15 4.51 -17.88 9.12
CA MET A 15 5.92 -18.26 8.96
C MET A 15 6.78 -17.61 10.05
N GLU A 16 7.75 -18.36 10.56
CA GLU A 16 8.78 -17.83 11.45
C GLU A 16 9.88 -17.12 10.64
N VAL A 17 10.28 -15.93 11.12
CA VAL A 17 11.31 -15.14 10.42
C VAL A 17 12.68 -15.81 10.49
N THR A 18 13.01 -16.35 11.67
CA THR A 18 14.27 -17.04 11.92
C THR A 18 14.19 -17.86 13.23
N GLU A 19 14.86 -19.01 13.22
CA GLU A 19 15.00 -19.88 14.39
C GLU A 19 16.14 -19.44 15.32
N ASP A 20 17.11 -18.65 14.83
CA ASP A 20 18.25 -18.19 15.63
C ASP A 20 17.86 -17.08 16.59
N PRO A 21 17.97 -17.27 17.93
CA PRO A 21 17.58 -16.28 18.93
C PRO A 21 18.32 -14.95 18.83
N LYS A 22 19.56 -14.95 18.35
CA LYS A 22 20.34 -13.72 18.16
C LYS A 22 19.81 -12.92 16.96
N LEU A 23 19.47 -13.63 15.91
CA LEU A 23 18.90 -13.02 14.70
C LEU A 23 17.46 -12.52 14.95
N GLN A 24 16.68 -13.20 15.79
CA GLN A 24 15.34 -12.75 16.21
C GLN A 24 15.36 -11.36 16.85
N SER A 25 16.30 -11.11 17.78
CA SER A 25 16.44 -9.81 18.46
C SER A 25 16.82 -8.70 17.45
N LEU A 26 17.72 -9.00 16.51
CA LEU A 26 18.10 -8.07 15.46
C LEU A 26 16.93 -7.75 14.54
N VAL A 27 16.23 -8.78 14.08
CA VAL A 27 15.06 -8.65 13.19
C VAL A 27 13.92 -7.89 13.88
N PHE A 28 13.65 -8.18 15.17
CA PHE A 28 12.68 -7.43 15.96
C PHE A 28 13.02 -5.94 16.01
N SER A 29 14.27 -5.61 16.34
CA SER A 29 14.73 -4.21 16.43
C SER A 29 14.66 -3.50 15.09
N LEU A 30 15.01 -4.20 14.00
CA LEU A 30 14.93 -3.67 12.64
C LEU A 30 13.49 -3.34 12.26
N PHE A 31 12.54 -4.29 12.42
CA PHE A 31 11.14 -4.05 12.04
C PHE A 31 10.45 -3.04 12.95
N LEU A 32 10.79 -3.02 14.23
CA LEU A 32 10.31 -1.98 15.14
C LEU A 32 10.79 -0.59 14.67
N SER A 33 12.06 -0.47 14.31
CA SER A 33 12.62 0.79 13.80
C SER A 33 11.94 1.23 12.50
N MET A 34 11.74 0.30 11.55
CA MET A 34 11.05 0.57 10.29
C MET A 34 9.60 1.02 10.53
N TYR A 35 8.89 0.35 11.45
CA TYR A 35 7.53 0.71 11.82
C TYR A 35 7.45 2.11 12.45
N LEU A 36 8.31 2.42 13.40
CA LEU A 36 8.37 3.75 14.02
C LEU A 36 8.69 4.84 13.00
N VAL A 37 9.64 4.60 12.11
CA VAL A 37 9.98 5.52 11.02
C VAL A 37 8.77 5.73 10.10
N THR A 38 8.05 4.67 9.74
CA THR A 38 6.84 4.76 8.90
C THR A 38 5.77 5.60 9.58
N VAL A 39 5.42 5.27 10.83
CA VAL A 39 4.35 5.97 11.57
C VAL A 39 4.74 7.43 11.80
N LEU A 40 5.91 7.70 12.36
CA LEU A 40 6.33 9.07 12.67
C LEU A 40 6.55 9.90 11.41
N GLY A 41 7.17 9.34 10.38
CA GLY A 41 7.43 10.05 9.12
C GLY A 41 6.15 10.46 8.40
N ASN A 42 5.18 9.52 8.27
CA ASN A 42 3.90 9.82 7.64
C ASN A 42 3.03 10.74 8.49
N LEU A 43 3.05 10.60 9.82
CA LEU A 43 2.36 11.51 10.72
C LEU A 43 2.91 12.95 10.60
N LEU A 44 4.22 13.12 10.51
CA LEU A 44 4.84 14.43 10.31
C LEU A 44 4.42 15.06 8.97
N ILE A 45 4.27 14.27 7.89
CA ILE A 45 3.75 14.77 6.61
C ILE A 45 2.31 15.26 6.77
N ILE A 46 1.43 14.46 7.41
CA ILE A 46 0.04 14.86 7.64
C ILE A 46 -0.03 16.16 8.45
N LEU A 47 0.74 16.25 9.52
CA LEU A 47 0.79 17.45 10.36
C LEU A 47 1.32 18.66 9.60
N ALA A 48 2.39 18.53 8.82
CA ALA A 48 2.96 19.61 8.02
C ALA A 48 1.97 20.15 6.97
N ILE A 49 1.25 19.23 6.29
CA ILE A 49 0.23 19.60 5.29
C ILE A 49 -0.94 20.34 5.95
N ASN A 50 -1.39 19.90 7.13
CA ASN A 50 -2.48 20.57 7.84
C ASN A 50 -2.07 21.91 8.44
N TYR A 51 -0.81 22.04 8.86
CA TYR A 51 -0.29 23.26 9.51
C TYR A 51 0.00 24.39 8.52
N ASP A 52 0.58 24.10 7.33
CA ASP A 52 0.98 25.14 6.37
C ASP A 52 -0.08 25.32 5.27
N PRO A 53 -0.82 26.48 5.25
CA PRO A 53 -1.85 26.74 4.24
C PRO A 53 -1.33 26.71 2.79
N HIS A 54 -0.04 26.94 2.56
CA HIS A 54 0.55 26.85 1.22
C HIS A 54 0.55 25.42 0.66
N LEU A 55 0.40 24.40 1.53
CA LEU A 55 0.27 23.00 1.15
C LEU A 55 -1.19 22.56 0.91
N HIS A 56 -2.18 23.46 1.01
CA HIS A 56 -3.58 23.12 0.75
C HIS A 56 -3.89 23.07 -0.76
N THR A 57 -3.22 22.17 -1.48
CA THR A 57 -3.45 21.91 -2.89
C THR A 57 -3.88 20.46 -3.12
N PRO A 58 -4.51 20.13 -4.27
CA PRO A 58 -4.96 18.77 -4.58
C PRO A 58 -3.88 17.70 -4.39
N MET A 59 -2.66 17.96 -4.87
CA MET A 59 -1.56 17.02 -4.69
C MET A 59 -1.26 16.70 -3.22
N TYR A 60 -1.18 17.71 -2.36
CA TYR A 60 -0.88 17.48 -0.94
C TYR A 60 -2.08 16.88 -0.20
N PHE A 61 -3.30 17.15 -0.66
CA PHE A 61 -4.48 16.45 -0.17
C PHE A 61 -4.37 14.93 -0.43
N PHE A 62 -4.02 14.51 -1.65
CA PHE A 62 -3.77 13.09 -1.95
C PHE A 62 -2.58 12.54 -1.16
N LEU A 63 -1.51 13.30 -1.02
CA LEU A 63 -0.34 12.89 -0.24
C LEU A 63 -0.67 12.65 1.24
N SER A 64 -1.50 13.51 1.85
CA SER A 64 -1.96 13.33 3.23
C SER A 64 -2.78 12.05 3.38
N ASN A 65 -3.66 11.75 2.42
CA ASN A 65 -4.42 10.49 2.41
C ASN A 65 -3.52 9.28 2.20
N LEU A 66 -2.53 9.35 1.30
CA LEU A 66 -1.54 8.29 1.09
C LEU A 66 -0.73 8.03 2.37
N SER A 67 -0.28 9.08 3.05
CA SER A 67 0.43 8.96 4.33
C SER A 67 -0.44 8.32 5.43
N PHE A 68 -1.74 8.59 5.44
CA PHE A 68 -2.67 7.96 6.35
C PHE A 68 -2.82 6.45 6.04
N THR A 69 -2.99 6.08 4.78
CA THR A 69 -3.09 4.66 4.38
C THR A 69 -1.80 3.90 4.63
N ASP A 70 -0.63 4.52 4.45
CA ASP A 70 0.68 3.94 4.80
C ASP A 70 0.77 3.56 6.29
N ILE A 71 0.32 4.45 7.19
CA ILE A 71 0.26 4.17 8.62
C ILE A 71 -0.69 3.00 8.90
N CYS A 72 -1.87 3.01 8.31
CA CYS A 72 -2.89 1.99 8.53
C CYS A 72 -2.42 0.61 8.04
N LEU A 73 -1.85 0.53 6.82
CA LEU A 73 -1.35 -0.73 6.25
C LEU A 73 -0.22 -1.31 7.10
N SER A 74 0.76 -0.48 7.49
CA SER A 74 1.87 -0.90 8.35
C SER A 74 1.39 -1.34 9.73
N THR A 75 0.40 -0.64 10.31
CA THR A 75 -0.18 -0.99 11.63
C THR A 75 -1.01 -2.28 11.57
N THR A 76 -1.54 -2.63 10.41
CA THR A 76 -2.27 -3.89 10.19
C THR A 76 -1.34 -5.11 10.21
N THR A 77 -0.10 -4.97 9.74
CA THR A 77 0.82 -6.11 9.52
C THR A 77 1.93 -6.21 10.56
N ILE A 78 2.69 -5.13 10.78
CA ILE A 78 3.96 -5.17 11.54
C ILE A 78 3.75 -5.45 13.04
N PRO A 79 2.79 -4.87 13.78
CA PRO A 79 2.65 -5.13 15.21
C PRO A 79 2.39 -6.59 15.54
N LYS A 80 1.56 -7.30 14.74
CA LYS A 80 1.31 -8.73 14.93
C LYS A 80 2.57 -9.55 14.70
N MET A 81 3.34 -9.21 13.67
CA MET A 81 4.62 -9.87 13.39
C MET A 81 5.63 -9.65 14.53
N LEU A 82 5.76 -8.41 15.03
CA LEU A 82 6.63 -8.11 16.18
C LEU A 82 6.21 -8.88 17.42
N MET A 83 4.90 -8.98 17.69
CA MET A 83 4.37 -9.77 18.78
C MET A 83 4.75 -11.26 18.64
N ASN A 84 4.61 -11.82 17.44
CA ASN A 84 4.97 -13.22 17.17
C ASN A 84 6.48 -13.47 17.39
N ILE A 85 7.35 -12.56 16.93
CA ILE A 85 8.80 -12.65 17.15
C ILE A 85 9.11 -12.58 18.67
N HIS A 86 8.48 -11.67 19.41
CA HIS A 86 8.72 -11.48 20.83
C HIS A 86 8.25 -12.66 21.68
N THR A 87 7.05 -13.18 21.41
CA THR A 87 6.44 -14.27 22.16
C THR A 87 6.87 -15.66 21.69
N ARG A 88 7.58 -15.77 20.58
CA ARG A 88 7.89 -17.03 19.88
C ARG A 88 6.64 -17.88 19.59
N ASN A 89 5.52 -17.22 19.38
CA ASN A 89 4.25 -17.86 19.07
C ASN A 89 3.73 -17.33 17.74
N GLN A 90 3.77 -18.18 16.72
CA GLN A 90 3.40 -17.83 15.35
C GLN A 90 1.88 -17.93 15.09
N SER A 91 1.08 -18.22 16.10
CA SER A 91 -0.35 -18.39 15.94
C SER A 91 -1.08 -17.05 15.71
N ILE A 92 -2.06 -17.10 14.83
CA ILE A 92 -3.07 -16.06 14.65
C ILE A 92 -4.45 -16.70 14.67
N THR A 93 -5.39 -16.10 15.39
CA THR A 93 -6.77 -16.60 15.40
C THR A 93 -7.41 -16.47 14.02
N TYR A 94 -8.38 -17.31 13.70
CA TYR A 94 -9.11 -17.24 12.45
C TYR A 94 -9.73 -15.84 12.19
N ALA A 95 -10.40 -15.27 13.21
CA ALA A 95 -10.95 -13.92 13.11
C ALA A 95 -9.86 -12.85 12.93
N GLY A 96 -8.74 -12.98 13.63
CA GLY A 96 -7.59 -12.06 13.48
C GLY A 96 -6.99 -12.10 12.07
N CYS A 97 -6.88 -13.30 11.47
CA CYS A 97 -6.40 -13.47 10.11
C CYS A 97 -7.36 -12.84 9.09
N LEU A 98 -8.68 -13.09 9.20
CA LEU A 98 -9.68 -12.45 8.33
C LEU A 98 -9.68 -10.93 8.44
N THR A 99 -9.57 -10.41 9.65
CA THR A 99 -9.49 -8.96 9.90
C THR A 99 -8.24 -8.38 9.23
N GLN A 100 -7.10 -9.06 9.35
CA GLN A 100 -5.86 -8.64 8.71
C GLN A 100 -5.97 -8.64 7.19
N VAL A 101 -6.52 -9.70 6.59
CA VAL A 101 -6.79 -9.78 5.13
C VAL A 101 -7.68 -8.63 4.69
N CYS A 102 -8.79 -8.37 5.40
CA CYS A 102 -9.72 -7.31 5.06
C CYS A 102 -9.03 -5.94 5.04
N PHE A 103 -8.30 -5.57 6.09
CA PHE A 103 -7.63 -4.27 6.14
C PHE A 103 -6.46 -4.14 5.16
N VAL A 104 -5.69 -5.22 4.92
CA VAL A 104 -4.64 -5.22 3.89
C VAL A 104 -5.24 -4.94 2.51
N LEU A 105 -6.36 -5.60 2.17
CA LEU A 105 -7.04 -5.36 0.89
C LEU A 105 -7.56 -3.92 0.77
N VAL A 106 -8.21 -3.38 1.82
CA VAL A 106 -8.71 -1.99 1.80
C VAL A 106 -7.57 -1.01 1.54
N PHE A 107 -6.50 -1.06 2.34
CA PHE A 107 -5.47 -0.04 2.27
C PHE A 107 -4.57 -0.20 1.04
N ALA A 108 -4.22 -1.42 0.62
CA ALA A 108 -3.44 -1.64 -0.60
C ALA A 108 -4.20 -1.22 -1.88
N SER A 109 -5.51 -1.47 -1.95
CA SER A 109 -6.34 -1.02 -3.07
C SER A 109 -6.51 0.50 -3.06
N LEU A 110 -6.68 1.09 -1.90
CA LEU A 110 -6.80 2.55 -1.74
C LEU A 110 -5.51 3.26 -2.14
N ASP A 111 -4.32 2.74 -1.75
CA ASP A 111 -3.02 3.28 -2.18
C ASP A 111 -2.89 3.27 -3.70
N SER A 112 -3.24 2.17 -4.35
CA SER A 112 -3.24 2.05 -5.82
C SER A 112 -4.09 3.15 -6.48
N CYS A 113 -5.31 3.37 -5.98
CA CYS A 113 -6.22 4.40 -6.49
C CYS A 113 -5.70 5.83 -6.22
N ILE A 114 -5.16 6.09 -5.04
CA ILE A 114 -4.57 7.41 -4.68
C ILE A 114 -3.39 7.71 -5.60
N LEU A 115 -2.49 6.76 -5.83
CA LEU A 115 -1.37 6.94 -6.75
C LEU A 115 -1.85 7.26 -8.18
N SER A 116 -2.93 6.64 -8.65
CA SER A 116 -3.52 6.98 -9.94
C SER A 116 -4.10 8.40 -9.97
N ALA A 117 -4.80 8.81 -8.90
CA ALA A 117 -5.33 10.17 -8.76
C ALA A 117 -4.20 11.22 -8.73
N MET A 118 -3.07 10.92 -8.06
CA MET A 118 -1.88 11.77 -8.07
C MET A 118 -1.23 11.87 -9.44
N ALA A 119 -1.21 10.78 -10.22
CA ALA A 119 -0.73 10.81 -11.61
C ALA A 119 -1.62 11.70 -12.49
N TYR A 120 -2.94 11.60 -12.32
CA TYR A 120 -3.90 12.46 -13.01
C TYR A 120 -3.74 13.93 -12.61
N ASP A 121 -3.55 14.23 -11.33
CA ASP A 121 -3.23 15.59 -10.85
C ASP A 121 -1.99 16.17 -11.55
N ARG A 122 -0.91 15.40 -11.63
CA ARG A 122 0.31 15.80 -12.34
C ARG A 122 0.06 16.03 -13.83
N TYR A 123 -0.71 15.16 -14.49
CA TYR A 123 -1.09 15.33 -15.88
C TYR A 123 -1.83 16.65 -16.10
N VAL A 124 -2.86 16.94 -15.32
CA VAL A 124 -3.62 18.18 -15.47
C VAL A 124 -2.75 19.41 -15.18
N ALA A 125 -1.90 19.36 -14.14
CA ALA A 125 -1.03 20.47 -13.77
C ALA A 125 0.01 20.82 -14.84
N ILE A 126 0.54 19.82 -15.55
CA ILE A 126 1.61 20.02 -16.54
C ILE A 126 1.03 20.24 -17.95
N CYS A 127 0.02 19.47 -18.34
CA CYS A 127 -0.52 19.53 -19.70
C CYS A 127 -1.63 20.57 -19.88
N HIS A 128 -2.35 20.91 -18.81
CA HIS A 128 -3.49 21.83 -18.84
C HIS A 128 -3.44 22.89 -17.73
N PRO A 129 -2.33 23.65 -17.57
CA PRO A 129 -2.12 24.55 -16.41
C PRO A 129 -3.20 25.60 -16.26
N LEU A 130 -3.75 26.13 -17.38
CA LEU A 130 -4.78 27.17 -17.37
C LEU A 130 -6.15 26.65 -16.88
N ARG A 131 -6.38 25.33 -16.90
CA ARG A 131 -7.62 24.70 -16.46
C ARG A 131 -7.45 23.93 -15.14
N TYR A 132 -6.27 23.96 -14.55
CA TYR A 132 -5.93 23.14 -13.38
C TYR A 132 -6.92 23.34 -12.23
N THR A 133 -7.15 24.58 -11.81
CA THR A 133 -8.05 24.92 -10.68
C THR A 133 -9.53 24.59 -10.94
N VAL A 134 -9.92 24.57 -12.21
CA VAL A 134 -11.28 24.18 -12.62
C VAL A 134 -11.47 22.67 -12.58
N VAL A 135 -10.49 21.92 -13.11
CA VAL A 135 -10.53 20.46 -13.19
C VAL A 135 -10.27 19.85 -11.81
N MET A 136 -9.14 20.22 -11.18
CA MET A 136 -8.73 19.67 -9.88
C MET A 136 -9.33 20.50 -8.71
N ASN A 137 -10.65 20.61 -8.70
CA ASN A 137 -11.36 21.27 -7.59
C ASN A 137 -11.54 20.33 -6.39
N SER A 138 -11.80 20.89 -5.22
CA SER A 138 -11.95 20.14 -3.97
C SER A 138 -13.04 19.07 -4.02
N ARG A 139 -14.14 19.33 -4.78
CA ARG A 139 -15.23 18.35 -4.93
C ARG A 139 -14.76 17.10 -5.68
N LEU A 140 -14.02 17.27 -6.78
CA LEU A 140 -13.47 16.14 -7.52
C LEU A 140 -12.45 15.36 -6.67
N CYS A 141 -11.56 16.07 -5.97
CA CYS A 141 -10.55 15.41 -5.11
C CYS A 141 -11.22 14.57 -4.01
N CYS A 142 -12.22 15.14 -3.30
CA CYS A 142 -12.98 14.39 -2.29
C CYS A 142 -13.74 13.22 -2.93
N LEU A 143 -14.37 13.40 -4.09
CA LEU A 143 -15.10 12.34 -4.78
C LEU A 143 -14.17 11.18 -5.16
N LEU A 144 -12.97 11.47 -5.68
CA LEU A 144 -11.98 10.44 -6.04
C LEU A 144 -11.58 9.62 -4.80
N ILE A 145 -11.30 10.25 -3.67
CA ILE A 145 -10.96 9.53 -2.43
C ILE A 145 -12.14 8.71 -1.91
N LEU A 146 -13.35 9.27 -1.88
CA LEU A 146 -14.54 8.57 -1.39
C LEU A 146 -14.90 7.37 -2.26
N LEU A 147 -14.83 7.51 -3.59
CA LEU A 147 -15.07 6.39 -4.52
C LEU A 147 -13.98 5.31 -4.37
N SER A 148 -12.73 5.71 -4.24
CA SER A 148 -11.62 4.77 -4.01
C SER A 148 -11.80 4.00 -2.71
N LEU A 149 -12.14 4.69 -1.63
CA LEU A 149 -12.40 4.07 -0.33
C LEU A 149 -13.62 3.13 -0.38
N PHE A 150 -14.72 3.58 -0.99
CA PHE A 150 -15.92 2.77 -1.14
C PHE A 150 -15.65 1.48 -1.93
N THR A 151 -15.00 1.58 -3.09
CA THR A 151 -14.68 0.41 -3.92
C THR A 151 -13.71 -0.54 -3.21
N SER A 152 -12.70 -0.02 -2.50
CA SER A 152 -11.76 -0.83 -1.71
C SER A 152 -12.45 -1.57 -0.55
N ILE A 153 -13.39 -0.92 0.14
CA ILE A 153 -14.17 -1.56 1.23
C ILE A 153 -15.08 -2.66 0.66
N VAL A 154 -15.79 -2.39 -0.43
CA VAL A 154 -16.68 -3.38 -1.06
C VAL A 154 -15.89 -4.60 -1.50
N ASP A 155 -14.74 -4.41 -2.12
CA ASP A 155 -13.83 -5.48 -2.55
C ASP A 155 -13.35 -6.32 -1.35
N ALA A 156 -12.84 -5.68 -0.32
CA ALA A 156 -12.33 -6.35 0.88
C ALA A 156 -13.44 -7.14 1.61
N LEU A 157 -14.64 -6.57 1.72
CA LEU A 157 -15.78 -7.27 2.33
C LEU A 157 -16.20 -8.47 1.49
N LEU A 158 -16.24 -8.33 0.16
CA LEU A 158 -16.60 -9.43 -0.74
C LEU A 158 -15.61 -10.59 -0.59
N HIS A 159 -14.30 -10.32 -0.63
CA HIS A 159 -13.28 -11.34 -0.42
C HIS A 159 -13.35 -11.97 0.98
N SER A 160 -13.56 -11.16 2.02
CA SER A 160 -13.70 -11.65 3.40
C SER A 160 -14.91 -12.55 3.58
N LEU A 161 -16.06 -12.21 3.00
CA LEU A 161 -17.26 -13.03 3.01
C LEU A 161 -17.07 -14.36 2.27
N MET A 162 -16.35 -14.34 1.14
CA MET A 162 -16.02 -15.55 0.40
C MET A 162 -15.06 -16.45 1.18
N LEU A 163 -14.10 -15.90 1.92
CA LEU A 163 -13.21 -16.67 2.79
C LEU A 163 -13.97 -17.37 3.93
N LEU A 164 -15.04 -16.76 4.47
CA LEU A 164 -15.89 -17.38 5.49
C LEU A 164 -16.62 -18.64 5.01
N GLN A 165 -16.77 -18.82 3.71
CA GLN A 165 -17.42 -19.99 3.12
C GLN A 165 -16.46 -21.16 2.88
N LEU A 166 -15.15 -20.92 2.95
CA LEU A 166 -14.13 -21.93 2.72
C LEU A 166 -14.01 -22.87 3.93
N SER A 167 -13.67 -24.13 3.63
CA SER A 167 -13.35 -25.14 4.62
C SER A 167 -11.83 -25.37 4.63
N PHE A 168 -11.24 -25.40 5.82
CA PHE A 168 -9.80 -25.62 6.02
C PHE A 168 -9.61 -26.96 6.74
N CYS A 169 -8.62 -27.75 6.33
CA CYS A 169 -8.46 -29.12 6.85
C CYS A 169 -7.23 -29.24 7.78
N THR A 170 -6.09 -29.72 7.29
CA THR A 170 -5.00 -30.18 8.14
C THR A 170 -3.76 -29.27 8.09
N ASP A 171 -3.45 -28.71 6.95
CA ASP A 171 -2.31 -27.82 6.81
C ASP A 171 -2.77 -26.37 6.97
N LEU A 172 -2.35 -25.75 8.05
CA LEU A 172 -2.79 -24.39 8.45
C LEU A 172 -1.60 -23.41 8.50
N GLU A 173 -0.48 -23.76 7.88
CA GLU A 173 0.70 -22.89 7.82
C GLU A 173 0.61 -21.92 6.64
N ILE A 174 0.59 -20.63 6.95
CA ILE A 174 0.68 -19.55 5.97
C ILE A 174 2.17 -19.26 5.74
N PRO A 175 2.71 -19.43 4.53
CA PRO A 175 4.13 -19.23 4.23
C PRO A 175 4.50 -17.75 4.13
N LEU A 176 3.89 -16.90 4.96
CA LEU A 176 4.13 -15.47 5.10
C LEU A 176 4.08 -15.05 6.57
N PHE A 177 4.57 -13.83 6.84
CA PHE A 177 4.58 -13.24 8.18
C PHE A 177 3.25 -12.53 8.56
N PHE A 178 2.31 -12.49 7.63
CA PHE A 178 0.96 -11.93 7.80
C PHE A 178 -0.03 -12.69 6.92
N CYS A 179 -1.33 -12.54 7.22
CA CYS A 179 -2.39 -13.15 6.42
C CYS A 179 -2.60 -12.38 5.11
N GLU A 180 -2.41 -13.07 4.00
CA GLU A 180 -2.66 -12.57 2.66
C GLU A 180 -3.72 -13.44 1.97
N VAL A 181 -4.67 -12.81 1.28
CA VAL A 181 -5.87 -13.48 0.73
C VAL A 181 -5.55 -14.70 -0.14
N VAL A 182 -4.54 -14.60 -1.03
CA VAL A 182 -4.17 -15.69 -1.96
C VAL A 182 -3.60 -16.88 -1.18
N GLN A 183 -2.78 -16.64 -0.16
CA GLN A 183 -2.19 -17.71 0.63
C GLN A 183 -3.23 -18.41 1.51
N VAL A 184 -4.16 -17.64 2.10
CA VAL A 184 -5.27 -18.22 2.87
C VAL A 184 -6.15 -19.10 1.98
N ILE A 185 -6.47 -18.68 0.75
CA ILE A 185 -7.26 -19.49 -0.19
C ILE A 185 -6.52 -20.79 -0.57
N LYS A 186 -5.20 -20.78 -0.69
CA LYS A 186 -4.41 -22.00 -1.00
C LYS A 186 -4.51 -23.08 0.08
N LEU A 187 -4.81 -22.71 1.34
CA LEU A 187 -4.96 -23.66 2.46
C LEU A 187 -6.36 -24.29 2.52
N ALA A 188 -7.30 -23.79 1.72
CA ALA A 188 -8.66 -24.34 1.71
C ALA A 188 -8.70 -25.70 1.00
N CYS A 189 -9.43 -26.64 1.60
CA CYS A 189 -9.70 -27.96 1.00
C CYS A 189 -11.05 -28.01 0.26
N SER A 190 -11.85 -26.96 0.35
CA SER A 190 -13.05 -26.79 -0.48
C SER A 190 -12.69 -26.22 -1.87
N ASP A 191 -13.66 -26.26 -2.80
CA ASP A 191 -13.47 -25.64 -4.11
C ASP A 191 -13.21 -24.14 -3.99
N THR A 192 -12.15 -23.67 -4.62
CA THR A 192 -11.67 -22.29 -4.59
C THR A 192 -11.77 -21.57 -5.94
N LEU A 193 -12.43 -22.19 -6.93
CA LEU A 193 -12.48 -21.64 -8.29
C LEU A 193 -13.10 -20.25 -8.32
N ILE A 194 -14.23 -20.05 -7.65
CA ILE A 194 -14.92 -18.75 -7.60
C ILE A 194 -14.06 -17.71 -6.92
N ASN A 195 -13.37 -18.07 -5.81
CA ASN A 195 -12.46 -17.16 -5.10
C ASN A 195 -11.31 -16.69 -6.01
N LYS A 196 -10.71 -17.61 -6.78
CA LYS A 196 -9.65 -17.28 -7.73
C LYS A 196 -10.14 -16.36 -8.85
N ILE A 197 -11.29 -16.65 -9.44
CA ILE A 197 -11.90 -15.82 -10.49
C ILE A 197 -12.14 -14.41 -9.94
N LEU A 198 -12.70 -14.30 -8.73
CA LEU A 198 -12.97 -13.02 -8.08
C LEU A 198 -11.69 -12.22 -7.85
N ILE A 199 -10.60 -12.86 -7.35
CA ILE A 199 -9.32 -12.19 -7.17
C ILE A 199 -8.77 -11.66 -8.50
N TYR A 200 -8.78 -12.45 -9.58
CA TYR A 200 -8.30 -11.98 -10.88
C TYR A 200 -9.13 -10.82 -11.42
N PHE A 201 -10.45 -10.88 -11.27
CA PHE A 201 -11.36 -9.84 -11.68
C PHE A 201 -11.12 -8.54 -10.89
N ALA A 202 -11.10 -8.63 -9.57
CA ALA A 202 -10.86 -7.49 -8.67
C ALA A 202 -9.48 -6.86 -8.89
N SER A 203 -8.42 -7.68 -9.00
CA SER A 203 -7.07 -7.21 -9.28
C SER A 203 -6.97 -6.50 -10.64
N SER A 204 -7.73 -6.96 -11.65
CA SER A 204 -7.77 -6.31 -12.96
C SER A 204 -8.44 -4.93 -12.89
N ILE A 205 -9.44 -4.77 -12.05
CA ILE A 205 -10.14 -3.48 -11.86
C ILE A 205 -9.34 -2.57 -10.93
N LEU A 206 -9.04 -3.00 -9.69
CA LEU A 206 -8.46 -2.16 -8.65
C LEU A 206 -6.94 -2.00 -8.76
N GLY A 207 -6.28 -2.85 -9.52
CA GLY A 207 -4.86 -2.75 -9.87
C GLY A 207 -4.66 -2.30 -11.32
N GLY A 208 -5.31 -2.97 -12.29
CA GLY A 208 -5.12 -2.72 -13.71
C GLY A 208 -5.59 -1.35 -14.18
N ILE A 209 -6.78 -0.89 -13.77
CA ILE A 209 -7.29 0.44 -14.16
C ILE A 209 -6.40 1.56 -13.61
N PRO A 210 -6.01 1.59 -12.32
CA PRO A 210 -5.04 2.56 -11.81
C PRO A 210 -3.71 2.57 -12.56
N VAL A 211 -3.14 1.39 -12.86
CA VAL A 211 -1.89 1.31 -13.65
C VAL A 211 -2.08 1.92 -15.03
N CYS A 212 -3.16 1.58 -15.73
CA CYS A 212 -3.46 2.17 -17.04
C CYS A 212 -3.60 3.70 -16.96
N GLY A 213 -4.27 4.21 -15.92
CA GLY A 213 -4.41 5.64 -15.65
C GLY A 213 -3.06 6.34 -15.42
N ILE A 214 -2.17 5.71 -14.64
CA ILE A 214 -0.82 6.21 -14.40
C ILE A 214 -0.02 6.24 -15.71
N VAL A 215 0.01 5.13 -16.44
CA VAL A 215 0.74 5.01 -17.72
C VAL A 215 0.24 6.06 -18.72
N PHE A 216 -1.08 6.18 -18.90
CA PHE A 216 -1.68 7.20 -19.76
C PHE A 216 -1.25 8.61 -19.36
N SER A 217 -1.36 8.96 -18.06
CA SER A 217 -0.99 10.28 -17.55
C SER A 217 0.48 10.59 -17.85
N TYR A 218 1.39 9.64 -17.62
CA TYR A 218 2.81 9.86 -17.86
C TYR A 218 3.20 9.88 -19.33
N ILE A 219 2.53 9.14 -20.21
CA ILE A 219 2.72 9.27 -21.66
C ILE A 219 2.38 10.70 -22.10
N GLN A 220 1.27 11.26 -21.64
CA GLN A 220 0.86 12.63 -21.95
C GLN A 220 1.82 13.68 -21.38
N ILE A 221 2.26 13.48 -20.12
CA ILE A 221 3.26 14.36 -19.48
C ILE A 221 4.56 14.38 -20.30
N VAL A 222 5.12 13.21 -20.63
CA VAL A 222 6.37 13.10 -21.40
C VAL A 222 6.20 13.78 -22.76
N SER A 223 5.10 13.51 -23.48
CA SER A 223 4.80 14.15 -24.79
C SER A 223 4.76 15.68 -24.66
N SER A 224 4.14 16.21 -23.61
CA SER A 224 4.05 17.65 -23.35
C SER A 224 5.39 18.26 -22.98
N VAL A 225 6.15 17.60 -22.11
CA VAL A 225 7.47 18.08 -21.66
C VAL A 225 8.48 18.10 -22.81
N LEU A 226 8.44 17.13 -23.73
CA LEU A 226 9.31 17.13 -24.90
C LEU A 226 9.09 18.34 -25.82
N ARG A 227 7.88 18.91 -25.85
CA ARG A 227 7.51 20.11 -26.62
C ARG A 227 7.95 21.42 -25.98
N ILE A 228 8.35 21.43 -24.69
CA ILE A 228 8.86 22.63 -24.03
C ILE A 228 10.19 23.03 -24.65
N ALA A 229 10.31 24.28 -25.12
CA ALA A 229 11.53 24.76 -25.78
C ALA A 229 12.72 24.91 -24.81
N SER A 230 12.47 25.34 -23.55
CA SER A 230 13.53 25.62 -22.60
C SER A 230 13.98 24.37 -21.83
N VAL A 231 15.29 24.13 -21.76
CA VAL A 231 15.91 23.04 -20.97
C VAL A 231 15.54 23.16 -19.49
N SER A 232 15.56 24.38 -18.95
CA SER A 232 15.19 24.66 -17.55
C SER A 232 13.73 24.27 -17.26
N GLY A 233 12.81 24.58 -18.20
CA GLY A 233 11.40 24.20 -18.09
C GLY A 233 11.20 22.68 -18.10
N LYS A 234 11.91 21.97 -18.99
CA LYS A 234 11.91 20.49 -19.01
C LYS A 234 12.36 19.92 -17.68
N TYR A 235 13.51 20.40 -17.18
CA TYR A 235 14.05 19.92 -15.91
C TYR A 235 13.09 20.14 -14.73
N LYS A 236 12.46 21.33 -14.66
CA LYS A 236 11.48 21.65 -13.62
C LYS A 236 10.27 20.71 -13.67
N ALA A 237 9.71 20.47 -14.86
CA ALA A 237 8.58 19.55 -15.04
C ALA A 237 8.95 18.10 -14.66
N PHE A 238 10.11 17.60 -15.10
CA PHE A 238 10.60 16.30 -14.71
C PHE A 238 10.82 16.16 -13.21
N SER A 239 11.44 17.16 -12.59
CA SER A 239 11.72 17.14 -11.14
C SER A 239 10.46 17.00 -10.29
N THR A 240 9.33 17.56 -10.71
CA THR A 240 8.05 17.42 -10.00
C THR A 240 7.45 16.02 -10.13
N CYS A 241 7.78 15.28 -11.18
CA CYS A 241 7.27 13.94 -11.45
C CYS A 241 8.10 12.83 -10.78
N VAL A 242 9.40 13.06 -10.57
CA VAL A 242 10.34 12.01 -10.13
C VAL A 242 9.94 11.41 -8.78
N SER A 243 9.50 12.22 -7.82
CA SER A 243 9.06 11.70 -6.51
C SER A 243 7.89 10.74 -6.66
N HIS A 244 6.87 11.11 -7.41
CA HIS A 244 5.70 10.26 -7.65
C HIS A 244 6.08 8.98 -8.43
N LEU A 245 6.87 9.11 -9.50
CA LEU A 245 7.35 7.96 -10.28
C LEU A 245 8.19 6.99 -9.42
N SER A 246 9.01 7.51 -8.51
CA SER A 246 9.79 6.66 -7.60
C SER A 246 8.88 5.82 -6.70
N ILE A 247 7.80 6.40 -6.16
CA ILE A 247 6.85 5.71 -5.31
C ILE A 247 6.01 4.70 -6.11
N VAL A 248 5.51 5.10 -7.28
CA VAL A 248 4.78 4.21 -8.20
C VAL A 248 5.65 3.00 -8.58
N SER A 249 6.91 3.24 -8.93
CA SER A 249 7.85 2.16 -9.28
C SER A 249 8.14 1.25 -8.10
N LEU A 250 8.26 1.81 -6.90
CA LEU A 250 8.49 1.03 -5.68
C LEU A 250 7.26 0.18 -5.33
N PHE A 251 6.07 0.78 -5.34
CA PHE A 251 4.81 0.11 -5.01
C PHE A 251 4.49 -1.03 -6.01
N TYR A 252 4.39 -0.71 -7.29
CA TYR A 252 4.05 -1.72 -8.30
C TYR A 252 5.21 -2.67 -8.62
N GLY A 253 6.46 -2.23 -8.50
CA GLY A 253 7.63 -3.07 -8.70
C GLY A 253 7.75 -4.16 -7.64
N THR A 254 7.50 -3.82 -6.36
CA THR A 254 7.50 -4.81 -5.27
C THR A 254 6.29 -5.74 -5.37
N ALA A 255 5.10 -5.22 -5.68
CA ALA A 255 3.90 -6.03 -5.91
C ALA A 255 4.09 -7.03 -7.07
N PHE A 256 4.68 -6.60 -8.18
CA PHE A 256 5.01 -7.47 -9.31
C PHE A 256 6.06 -8.52 -8.92
N GLY A 257 7.08 -8.15 -8.14
CA GLY A 257 8.07 -9.08 -7.60
C GLY A 257 7.45 -10.20 -6.76
N VAL A 258 6.48 -9.87 -5.90
CA VAL A 258 5.70 -10.87 -5.12
C VAL A 258 4.96 -11.82 -6.07
N TYR A 259 4.27 -11.28 -7.06
CA TYR A 259 3.50 -12.08 -8.02
C TYR A 259 4.38 -13.05 -8.80
N VAL A 260 5.50 -12.56 -9.35
CA VAL A 260 6.47 -13.39 -10.09
C VAL A 260 7.06 -14.48 -9.17
N SER A 261 7.48 -14.12 -7.96
CA SER A 261 8.01 -15.09 -7.00
C SER A 261 6.98 -16.15 -6.62
N SER A 262 5.74 -15.78 -6.36
CA SER A 262 4.67 -16.72 -5.99
C SER A 262 4.30 -17.69 -7.11
N THR A 263 4.59 -17.31 -8.37
CA THR A 263 4.26 -18.11 -9.57
C THR A 263 5.42 -19.00 -10.02
N PHE A 264 6.66 -18.50 -9.96
CA PHE A 264 7.83 -19.14 -10.56
C PHE A 264 8.84 -19.66 -9.52
N SER A 265 8.77 -19.22 -8.26
CA SER A 265 9.68 -19.69 -7.22
C SER A 265 9.03 -20.76 -6.34
N ASN A 266 9.71 -21.88 -6.17
CA ASN A 266 9.32 -22.92 -5.21
C ASN A 266 9.75 -22.58 -3.76
N SER A 267 10.39 -21.42 -3.54
CA SER A 267 10.90 -21.01 -2.23
C SER A 267 9.87 -20.14 -1.50
N SER A 268 9.18 -20.70 -0.53
CA SER A 268 8.26 -19.97 0.36
C SER A 268 8.95 -18.79 1.06
N ARG A 269 10.23 -18.94 1.44
CA ARG A 269 11.01 -17.90 2.10
C ARG A 269 11.24 -16.68 1.19
N ASN A 270 11.53 -16.88 -0.08
CA ASN A 270 11.70 -15.77 -1.03
C ASN A 270 10.40 -15.00 -1.22
N THR A 271 9.29 -15.71 -1.35
CA THR A 271 7.95 -15.10 -1.45
C THR A 271 7.60 -14.30 -0.19
N ALA A 272 7.92 -14.83 1.00
CA ALA A 272 7.69 -14.15 2.27
C ALA A 272 8.51 -12.84 2.39
N VAL A 273 9.80 -12.88 2.02
CA VAL A 273 10.65 -11.68 2.02
C VAL A 273 10.13 -10.62 1.04
N LEU A 274 9.74 -11.02 -0.17
CA LEU A 274 9.20 -10.08 -1.16
C LEU A 274 7.84 -9.49 -0.72
N SER A 275 6.97 -10.30 -0.10
CA SER A 275 5.71 -9.81 0.47
C SER A 275 5.93 -8.77 1.57
N MET A 276 6.96 -8.99 2.40
CA MET A 276 7.42 -8.00 3.37
C MET A 276 7.90 -6.71 2.70
N MET A 277 8.74 -6.83 1.68
CA MET A 277 9.22 -5.68 0.92
C MET A 277 8.06 -4.85 0.36
N TYR A 278 7.01 -5.50 -0.13
CA TYR A 278 5.81 -4.84 -0.63
C TYR A 278 5.01 -4.09 0.47
N THR A 279 4.87 -4.69 1.65
CA THR A 279 4.03 -4.12 2.73
C THR A 279 4.76 -3.16 3.67
N VAL A 280 6.10 -3.06 3.60
CA VAL A 280 6.89 -2.24 4.52
C VAL A 280 7.67 -1.15 3.78
N VAL A 281 8.36 -1.50 2.70
CA VAL A 281 9.32 -0.59 2.09
C VAL A 281 8.66 0.63 1.42
N PRO A 282 7.59 0.51 0.62
CA PRO A 282 6.94 1.68 0.04
C PRO A 282 6.45 2.66 1.10
N GLN A 283 5.76 2.16 2.13
CA GLN A 283 5.18 2.96 3.21
C GLN A 283 6.24 3.70 4.04
N MET A 284 7.39 3.04 4.28
CA MET A 284 8.52 3.65 4.96
C MET A 284 9.23 4.70 4.09
N MET A 285 9.34 4.46 2.77
CA MET A 285 10.10 5.33 1.87
C MET A 285 9.32 6.58 1.44
N ASN A 286 7.97 6.55 1.48
CA ASN A 286 7.13 7.68 1.08
C ASN A 286 7.51 8.99 1.78
N PRO A 287 7.64 9.06 3.14
CA PRO A 287 8.06 10.28 3.82
C PRO A 287 9.42 10.80 3.34
N PHE A 288 10.38 9.93 3.11
CA PHE A 288 11.71 10.34 2.65
C PHE A 288 11.68 10.90 1.23
N ILE A 289 11.00 10.22 0.31
CA ILE A 289 10.93 10.64 -1.09
C ILE A 289 10.27 12.01 -1.21
N TYR A 290 9.16 12.25 -0.48
CA TYR A 290 8.47 13.53 -0.53
C TYR A 290 9.21 14.62 0.27
N SER A 291 9.71 14.33 1.48
CA SER A 291 10.39 15.34 2.29
C SER A 291 11.75 15.75 1.73
N LEU A 292 12.53 14.82 1.14
CA LEU A 292 13.85 15.14 0.61
C LEU A 292 13.79 15.91 -0.71
N ARG A 293 12.81 15.60 -1.57
CA ARG A 293 12.71 16.18 -2.92
C ARG A 293 11.76 17.36 -3.01
N ASN A 294 10.74 17.45 -2.16
CA ASN A 294 9.78 18.54 -2.18
C ASN A 294 10.21 19.66 -1.24
N ARG A 295 10.57 20.81 -1.81
CA ARG A 295 11.02 21.98 -1.05
C ARG A 295 9.95 22.56 -0.14
N ASP A 296 8.68 22.51 -0.56
CA ASP A 296 7.56 23.06 0.18
C ASP A 296 7.27 22.22 1.43
N VAL A 297 7.21 20.90 1.29
CA VAL A 297 7.08 19.97 2.43
C VAL A 297 8.25 20.10 3.39
N LYS A 298 9.49 20.19 2.86
CA LYS A 298 10.68 20.40 3.69
C LYS A 298 10.64 21.73 4.45
N GLY A 299 10.13 22.79 3.83
CA GLY A 299 9.93 24.09 4.46
C GLY A 299 8.91 24.03 5.58
N ALA A 300 7.75 23.39 5.34
CA ALA A 300 6.69 23.23 6.34
C ALA A 300 7.15 22.36 7.53
N LEU A 301 7.88 21.26 7.28
CA LEU A 301 8.45 20.42 8.34
C LEU A 301 9.44 21.19 9.21
N ARG A 302 10.29 22.04 8.62
CA ARG A 302 11.21 22.89 9.40
C ARG A 302 10.47 23.86 10.29
N LYS A 303 9.42 24.52 9.80
CA LYS A 303 8.58 25.41 10.60
C LYS A 303 7.93 24.65 11.77
N LEU A 304 7.43 23.42 11.52
CA LEU A 304 6.79 22.60 12.53
C LEU A 304 7.75 22.18 13.65
N VAL A 305 9.02 21.87 13.32
CA VAL A 305 10.04 21.44 14.30
C VAL A 305 10.68 22.64 15.02
N SER A 306 10.55 23.87 14.48
CA SER A 306 11.09 25.10 15.10
C SER A 306 10.17 25.75 16.12
N ILE A 307 8.99 25.17 16.38
CA ILE A 307 8.05 25.55 17.43
C ILE A 307 8.35 24.79 18.71
#